data_73a014fe5a069849c188253e866c91ad
#
_entry.id   73a014fe5a069849c188253e866c91ad
#
_cell.length_a   1.000
_cell.length_b   1.000
_cell.length_c   1.000
_cell.angle_alpha   90.00
_cell.angle_beta   90.00
_cell.angle_gamma   90.00
#
_symmetry.space_group_name_H-M   'P 1'
#
loop_
_entity.id
_entity.type
_entity.pdbx_description
1 polymer ?
#
loop_
_entity_poly.entity_id
_entity_poly.type
_entity_poly.pdbx_seq_one_letter_code
_entity_poly.pdbx_strand_id
1 'polypeptide(L)'
;MDARQTSSRIRQNSEPGHHFNAKFPRNFSQEVVVSDEFLCARCARHYSTCCQKTDIYVTLGDVRRIENASSSIRFTEYRAPEDASYDQTVEDPFWQHHVFQPDGTRRVLKQQSNGDCHFLGPQGCTLAATVRPLICRLYPFDYTVDGIKERPAGGCPVELLRPQQQLLQVLGMDRDEAERYRAQLYAELPEKEVSDAATESAAA
;
A
#
# COMPACT_ATOMS: atom_id res chain seq x y z
N MET A 1 -58.77 45.66 -19.11
CA MET A 1 -58.29 46.61 -20.15
C MET A 1 -57.24 45.84 -20.88
N ASP A 2 -57.65 45.11 -21.89
CA ASP A 2 -57.52 45.39 -23.32
C ASP A 2 -56.07 45.37 -23.76
N ALA A 3 -55.72 44.55 -24.58
CA ALA A 3 -56.10 43.87 -25.78
C ALA A 3 -55.02 43.99 -26.85
N ARG A 4 -54.96 42.90 -27.62
CA ARG A 4 -54.64 42.74 -29.07
C ARG A 4 -53.18 42.45 -29.41
N GLN A 5 -52.86 41.18 -29.74
CA GLN A 5 -53.02 40.54 -31.09
C GLN A 5 -52.54 41.43 -32.25
N THR A 6 -51.49 41.02 -32.96
CA THR A 6 -51.54 40.88 -34.41
C THR A 6 -50.50 39.86 -34.92
N SER A 7 -51.03 39.00 -35.72
CA SER A 7 -50.45 37.95 -36.55
C SER A 7 -50.01 38.52 -37.91
N SER A 8 -48.92 37.98 -38.54
CA SER A 8 -48.82 37.81 -40.00
C SER A 8 -47.55 37.02 -40.34
N ARG A 9 -47.72 35.97 -40.77
CA ARG A 9 -47.73 35.05 -41.93
C ARG A 9 -46.75 35.41 -43.05
N ILE A 10 -45.97 34.38 -43.44
CA ILE A 10 -45.63 33.83 -44.75
C ILE A 10 -44.44 34.49 -45.49
N ARG A 11 -43.40 33.67 -45.80
CA ARG A 11 -43.21 33.05 -47.12
C ARG A 11 -42.03 32.07 -47.06
N GLN A 12 -42.33 30.86 -47.61
CA GLN A 12 -41.38 29.85 -48.03
C GLN A 12 -40.63 30.36 -49.27
N ASN A 13 -39.36 30.03 -49.38
CA ASN A 13 -38.73 29.80 -50.68
C ASN A 13 -37.67 28.70 -50.57
N SER A 14 -37.80 27.81 -51.51
CA SER A 14 -37.08 26.55 -51.75
C SER A 14 -35.70 26.75 -52.34
N GLU A 15 -34.73 25.95 -51.84
CA GLU A 15 -33.61 25.23 -52.46
C GLU A 15 -32.83 25.81 -53.70
N PRO A 16 -31.59 25.41 -53.99
CA PRO A 16 -31.00 24.05 -53.89
C PRO A 16 -29.54 23.92 -53.41
N GLY A 17 -29.28 22.73 -52.93
CA GLY A 17 -28.09 21.87 -52.99
C GLY A 17 -26.66 22.40 -53.18
N HIS A 18 -25.84 22.18 -52.17
CA HIS A 18 -24.43 21.86 -52.41
C HIS A 18 -24.00 20.75 -51.46
N HIS A 19 -23.79 19.55 -52.03
CA HIS A 19 -23.07 18.45 -51.45
C HIS A 19 -21.63 18.86 -51.18
N PHE A 20 -21.27 19.12 -49.93
CA PHE A 20 -19.89 19.10 -49.48
C PHE A 20 -19.60 17.77 -48.83
N ASN A 21 -19.00 16.87 -49.59
CA ASN A 21 -18.51 15.58 -49.15
C ASN A 21 -17.14 15.80 -48.49
N ALA A 22 -17.13 16.26 -47.26
CA ALA A 22 -15.91 16.32 -46.45
C ALA A 22 -15.67 14.93 -45.84
N LYS A 23 -14.86 14.12 -46.51
CA LYS A 23 -14.21 12.97 -45.91
C LYS A 23 -13.28 13.45 -44.80
N PHE A 24 -13.74 13.42 -43.55
CA PHE A 24 -12.84 13.50 -42.41
C PHE A 24 -12.11 12.15 -42.28
N PRO A 25 -10.77 12.15 -42.29
CA PRO A 25 -10.03 10.96 -41.94
C PRO A 25 -10.22 10.73 -40.43
N ARG A 26 -10.94 9.66 -40.07
CA ARG A 26 -10.96 9.14 -38.73
C ARG A 26 -9.63 8.47 -38.44
N ASN A 27 -8.61 9.26 -38.16
CA ASN A 27 -7.47 8.79 -37.42
C ASN A 27 -7.74 9.08 -35.94
N PHE A 28 -8.60 8.28 -35.35
CA PHE A 28 -8.60 8.10 -33.91
C PHE A 28 -7.38 7.22 -33.61
N SER A 29 -6.22 7.85 -33.46
CA SER A 29 -5.16 7.26 -32.67
C SER A 29 -5.77 7.05 -31.30
N GLN A 30 -6.16 5.82 -30.99
CA GLN A 30 -6.35 5.40 -29.62
C GLN A 30 -4.99 5.65 -28.95
N GLU A 31 -4.83 6.82 -28.34
CA GLU A 31 -3.91 6.95 -27.24
C GLU A 31 -4.35 5.89 -26.25
N VAL A 32 -3.62 4.80 -26.23
CA VAL A 32 -3.65 3.84 -25.15
C VAL A 32 -3.29 4.68 -23.94
N VAL A 33 -4.31 5.10 -23.19
CA VAL A 33 -4.14 5.63 -21.84
C VAL A 33 -3.55 4.46 -21.07
N VAL A 34 -2.24 4.37 -21.09
CA VAL A 34 -1.49 3.42 -20.28
C VAL A 34 -1.80 3.86 -18.86
N SER A 35 -2.77 3.20 -18.23
CA SER A 35 -3.13 3.45 -16.85
C SER A 35 -1.84 3.49 -16.06
N ASP A 36 -1.66 4.55 -15.29
CA ASP A 36 -0.46 4.76 -14.46
C ASP A 36 -0.52 3.81 -13.26
N GLU A 37 -0.55 2.52 -13.61
CA GLU A 37 -0.72 1.46 -12.67
C GLU A 37 0.50 1.34 -11.78
N PHE A 38 0.26 1.34 -10.50
CA PHE A 38 1.29 1.27 -9.47
C PHE A 38 2.18 0.02 -9.64
N LEU A 39 3.47 0.15 -9.41
CA LEU A 39 4.43 -0.96 -9.60
C LEU A 39 4.02 -2.24 -8.85
N CYS A 40 3.51 -2.10 -7.62
CA CYS A 40 3.06 -3.25 -6.83
C CYS A 40 1.87 -3.99 -7.48
N ALA A 41 0.95 -3.28 -8.15
CA ALA A 41 -0.15 -3.91 -8.86
C ALA A 41 0.34 -4.66 -10.11
N ARG A 42 1.35 -4.11 -10.81
CA ARG A 42 2.03 -4.83 -11.90
C ARG A 42 2.78 -6.05 -11.38
N CYS A 43 3.49 -5.91 -10.26
CA CYS A 43 4.19 -7.00 -9.61
C CYS A 43 3.23 -8.15 -9.27
N ALA A 44 2.07 -7.85 -8.69
CA ALA A 44 1.08 -8.85 -8.28
C ALA A 44 0.56 -9.73 -9.43
N ARG A 45 0.64 -9.26 -10.68
CA ARG A 45 0.22 -10.05 -11.85
C ARG A 45 1.27 -11.03 -12.37
N HIS A 46 2.53 -10.77 -12.08
CA HIS A 46 3.64 -11.53 -12.66
C HIS A 46 4.45 -12.30 -11.62
N TYR A 47 4.41 -11.88 -10.37
CA TYR A 47 5.24 -12.40 -9.28
C TYR A 47 4.45 -12.51 -7.97
N SER A 48 5.00 -13.26 -7.01
CA SER A 48 4.59 -13.12 -5.62
C SER A 48 5.13 -11.79 -5.08
N THR A 49 4.26 -10.98 -4.51
CA THR A 49 4.64 -9.70 -3.90
C THR A 49 5.11 -9.90 -2.46
N CYS A 50 5.75 -8.87 -1.90
CA CYS A 50 6.09 -8.82 -0.46
C CYS A 50 4.87 -8.93 0.48
N CYS A 51 3.65 -8.80 -0.04
CA CYS A 51 2.40 -9.01 0.70
C CYS A 51 1.87 -10.45 0.60
N GLN A 52 2.58 -11.34 -0.10
CA GLN A 52 2.18 -12.71 -0.33
C GLN A 52 3.21 -13.65 0.28
N LYS A 53 2.74 -14.60 1.10
CA LYS A 53 3.59 -15.62 1.74
C LYS A 53 4.75 -15.03 2.57
N THR A 54 4.58 -13.84 3.10
CA THR A 54 5.58 -13.17 3.94
C THR A 54 4.94 -12.74 5.24
N ASP A 55 5.58 -13.03 6.35
CA ASP A 55 5.17 -12.52 7.65
C ASP A 55 5.50 -11.03 7.76
N ILE A 56 4.48 -10.22 7.94
CA ILE A 56 4.61 -8.78 8.12
C ILE A 56 4.51 -8.47 9.61
N TYR A 57 5.65 -8.20 10.23
CA TYR A 57 5.70 -7.78 11.63
C TYR A 57 4.96 -6.43 11.82
N VAL A 58 4.31 -6.26 12.96
CA VAL A 58 3.63 -5.02 13.34
C VAL A 58 3.92 -4.63 14.77
N THR A 59 4.22 -3.34 14.97
CA THR A 59 4.35 -2.74 16.30
C THR A 59 2.97 -2.52 16.95
N LEU A 60 2.92 -2.23 18.25
CA LEU A 60 1.68 -1.76 18.87
C LEU A 60 1.21 -0.42 18.31
N GLY A 61 2.14 0.44 17.94
CA GLY A 61 1.82 1.69 17.24
C GLY A 61 1.17 1.46 15.87
N ASP A 62 1.65 0.47 15.11
CA ASP A 62 1.01 0.05 13.86
C ASP A 62 -0.42 -0.45 14.09
N VAL A 63 -0.63 -1.29 15.11
CA VAL A 63 -1.96 -1.80 15.46
C VAL A 63 -2.91 -0.64 15.70
N ARG A 64 -2.53 0.30 16.57
CA ARG A 64 -3.36 1.49 16.88
C ARG A 64 -3.66 2.33 15.65
N ARG A 65 -2.66 2.55 14.77
CA ARG A 65 -2.85 3.31 13.52
C ARG A 65 -3.84 2.65 12.58
N ILE A 66 -3.75 1.34 12.44
CA ILE A 66 -4.66 0.57 11.58
C ILE A 66 -6.06 0.53 12.17
N GLU A 67 -6.23 0.27 13.47
CA GLU A 67 -7.53 0.28 14.15
C GLU A 67 -8.24 1.63 14.04
N ASN A 68 -7.50 2.71 14.23
CA ASN A 68 -8.05 4.07 14.12
C ASN A 68 -8.49 4.45 12.68
N ALA A 69 -7.87 3.85 11.66
CA ALA A 69 -8.11 4.17 10.26
C ALA A 69 -9.03 3.18 9.54
N SER A 70 -9.24 2.01 10.10
CA SER A 70 -10.06 0.96 9.51
C SER A 70 -11.01 0.39 10.56
N SER A 71 -12.14 -0.16 10.11
CA SER A 71 -13.06 -0.90 10.99
C SER A 71 -12.55 -2.32 11.28
N SER A 72 -11.34 -2.66 10.85
CA SER A 72 -10.79 -3.99 11.02
C SER A 72 -10.22 -4.15 12.44
N ILE A 73 -10.70 -5.16 13.10
CA ILE A 73 -10.21 -5.62 14.42
C ILE A 73 -9.73 -7.06 14.26
N ARG A 74 -8.78 -7.52 15.10
CA ARG A 74 -8.26 -8.90 15.08
C ARG A 74 -7.54 -9.27 13.76
N PHE A 75 -6.82 -8.32 13.17
CA PHE A 75 -6.01 -8.52 11.97
C PHE A 75 -4.57 -8.97 12.28
N THR A 76 -4.23 -9.16 13.53
CA THR A 76 -2.91 -9.63 13.99
C THR A 76 -2.99 -11.02 14.64
N GLU A 77 -1.85 -11.69 14.66
CA GLU A 77 -1.63 -12.93 15.37
C GLU A 77 -0.17 -13.01 15.83
N TYR A 78 0.12 -13.93 16.75
CA TYR A 78 1.49 -14.30 17.10
C TYR A 78 1.88 -15.55 16.34
N ARG A 79 3.04 -15.51 15.65
CA ARG A 79 3.55 -16.60 14.83
C ARG A 79 5.06 -16.71 14.95
N ALA A 80 5.58 -17.93 15.05
CA ALA A 80 7.00 -18.19 14.89
C ALA A 80 7.41 -18.00 13.42
N PRO A 81 8.63 -17.52 13.12
CA PRO A 81 9.16 -17.49 11.76
C PRO A 81 9.14 -18.88 11.11
N GLU A 82 8.80 -18.95 9.82
CA GLU A 82 8.88 -20.21 9.06
C GLU A 82 10.34 -20.65 8.89
N ASP A 83 11.26 -19.71 8.73
CA ASP A 83 12.69 -19.97 8.64
C ASP A 83 13.33 -19.81 10.02
N ALA A 84 13.76 -20.93 10.59
CA ALA A 84 14.42 -20.94 11.90
C ALA A 84 15.79 -20.21 11.90
N SER A 85 16.37 -19.91 10.74
CA SER A 85 17.59 -19.09 10.65
C SER A 85 17.31 -17.59 10.83
N TYR A 86 16.05 -17.16 10.73
CA TYR A 86 15.67 -15.76 10.85
C TYR A 86 15.95 -15.18 12.25
N ASP A 87 15.84 -15.98 13.29
CA ASP A 87 16.12 -15.58 14.68
C ASP A 87 17.63 -15.63 15.02
N GLN A 88 18.45 -16.28 14.15
CA GLN A 88 19.89 -16.44 14.35
C GLN A 88 20.72 -15.34 13.67
N THR A 89 20.10 -14.43 12.92
CA THR A 89 20.80 -13.30 12.32
C THR A 89 21.16 -12.27 13.39
N VAL A 90 22.41 -12.34 13.84
CA VAL A 90 22.99 -11.50 14.91
C VAL A 90 23.20 -10.04 14.46
N GLU A 91 22.75 -9.66 13.28
CA GLU A 91 23.00 -8.33 12.69
C GLU A 91 22.30 -7.19 13.46
N ASP A 92 21.21 -7.48 14.17
CA ASP A 92 20.49 -6.49 14.98
C ASP A 92 19.99 -7.07 16.30
N PRO A 93 20.83 -7.05 17.36
CA PRO A 93 20.44 -7.55 18.68
C PRO A 93 19.27 -6.79 19.30
N PHE A 94 19.08 -5.51 18.95
CA PHE A 94 17.95 -4.73 19.45
C PHE A 94 16.62 -5.26 18.90
N TRP A 95 16.59 -5.54 17.59
CA TRP A 95 15.48 -6.17 16.93
C TRP A 95 15.13 -7.52 17.58
N GLN A 96 16.12 -8.38 17.73
CA GLN A 96 15.96 -9.70 18.32
C GLN A 96 15.35 -9.63 19.75
N HIS A 97 15.83 -8.72 20.57
CA HIS A 97 15.37 -8.59 21.94
C HIS A 97 13.92 -8.09 22.06
N HIS A 98 13.48 -7.23 21.16
CA HIS A 98 12.18 -6.55 21.30
C HIS A 98 11.06 -7.14 20.46
N VAL A 99 11.38 -7.82 19.35
CA VAL A 99 10.38 -8.35 18.41
C VAL A 99 9.84 -9.70 18.84
N PHE A 100 10.70 -10.57 19.40
CA PHE A 100 10.31 -11.92 19.77
C PHE A 100 9.79 -12.03 21.19
N GLN A 101 8.76 -12.84 21.34
CA GLN A 101 8.27 -13.28 22.64
C GLN A 101 9.18 -14.40 23.20
N PRO A 102 9.08 -14.73 24.50
CA PRO A 102 9.87 -15.81 25.09
C PRO A 102 9.66 -17.19 24.46
N ASP A 103 8.53 -17.40 23.80
CA ASP A 103 8.20 -18.63 23.06
C ASP A 103 8.69 -18.64 21.60
N GLY A 104 9.42 -17.59 21.18
CA GLY A 104 9.94 -17.45 19.82
C GLY A 104 8.92 -16.91 18.80
N THR A 105 7.71 -16.57 19.23
CA THR A 105 6.72 -15.95 18.35
C THR A 105 6.90 -14.44 18.26
N ARG A 106 6.33 -13.84 17.20
CA ARG A 106 6.28 -12.38 17.00
C ARG A 106 4.90 -11.96 16.51
N ARG A 107 4.51 -10.72 16.79
CA ARG A 107 3.24 -10.17 16.28
C ARG A 107 3.35 -9.89 14.79
N VAL A 108 2.46 -10.51 14.02
CA VAL A 108 2.41 -10.33 12.56
C VAL A 108 0.99 -10.04 12.10
N LEU A 109 0.86 -9.47 10.89
CA LEU A 109 -0.44 -9.42 10.23
C LEU A 109 -0.91 -10.84 9.91
N LYS A 110 -2.20 -11.09 10.14
CA LYS A 110 -2.84 -12.32 9.68
C LYS A 110 -2.70 -12.47 8.17
N GLN A 111 -2.73 -13.70 7.73
CA GLN A 111 -2.81 -14.06 6.33
C GLN A 111 -4.22 -14.55 5.98
N GLN A 112 -4.60 -14.34 4.72
CA GLN A 112 -5.76 -14.97 4.11
C GLN A 112 -5.49 -16.46 3.92
N SER A 113 -6.53 -17.25 3.59
CA SER A 113 -6.40 -18.70 3.40
C SER A 113 -5.42 -19.11 2.29
N ASN A 114 -5.13 -18.22 1.36
CA ASN A 114 -4.15 -18.42 0.27
C ASN A 114 -2.71 -18.00 0.63
N GLY A 115 -2.48 -17.53 1.86
CA GLY A 115 -1.20 -17.03 2.35
C GLY A 115 -0.93 -15.55 2.07
N ASP A 116 -1.87 -14.85 1.45
CA ASP A 116 -1.74 -13.41 1.21
C ASP A 116 -1.97 -12.61 2.50
N CYS A 117 -1.33 -11.44 2.58
CA CYS A 117 -1.56 -10.50 3.68
C CYS A 117 -3.06 -10.17 3.81
N HIS A 118 -3.56 -10.07 5.04
CA HIS A 118 -4.94 -9.71 5.35
C HIS A 118 -5.45 -8.49 4.58
N PHE A 119 -4.60 -7.49 4.38
CA PHE A 119 -4.92 -6.24 3.70
C PHE A 119 -4.58 -6.23 2.20
N LEU A 120 -4.22 -7.35 1.61
CA LEU A 120 -4.00 -7.43 0.16
C LEU A 120 -5.33 -7.61 -0.56
N GLY A 121 -5.73 -6.61 -1.33
CA GLY A 121 -6.89 -6.64 -2.22
C GLY A 121 -6.50 -6.78 -3.69
N PRO A 122 -7.48 -6.85 -4.60
CA PRO A 122 -7.25 -7.01 -6.04
C PRO A 122 -6.41 -5.89 -6.69
N GLN A 123 -6.39 -4.72 -6.08
CA GLN A 123 -5.65 -3.55 -6.56
C GLN A 123 -4.39 -3.24 -5.72
N GLY A 124 -3.95 -4.18 -4.90
CA GLY A 124 -2.85 -4.01 -3.97
C GLY A 124 -3.32 -3.79 -2.53
N CYS A 125 -2.48 -3.20 -1.70
CA CYS A 125 -2.80 -2.96 -0.29
C CYS A 125 -4.01 -2.04 -0.11
N THR A 126 -5.00 -2.47 0.67
CA THR A 126 -6.20 -1.69 0.98
C THR A 126 -5.95 -0.59 2.03
N LEU A 127 -4.83 -0.65 2.76
CA LEU A 127 -4.46 0.40 3.69
C LEU A 127 -3.86 1.60 2.94
N ALA A 128 -4.27 2.80 3.32
CA ALA A 128 -3.62 4.03 2.88
C ALA A 128 -2.12 4.01 3.21
N ALA A 129 -1.27 4.59 2.38
CA ALA A 129 0.18 4.54 2.53
C ALA A 129 0.65 4.99 3.93
N THR A 130 0.01 6.01 4.50
CA THR A 130 0.32 6.55 5.83
C THR A 130 -0.13 5.66 7.00
N VAL A 131 -0.95 4.64 6.73
CA VAL A 131 -1.52 3.72 7.74
C VAL A 131 -0.83 2.36 7.71
N ARG A 132 -0.17 2.03 6.59
CA ARG A 132 0.55 0.75 6.45
C ARG A 132 1.54 0.54 7.59
N PRO A 133 1.81 -0.70 8.00
CA PRO A 133 2.87 -1.01 8.95
C PRO A 133 4.19 -0.35 8.59
N LEU A 134 4.97 0.06 9.58
CA LEU A 134 6.23 0.75 9.35
C LEU A 134 7.18 -0.06 8.49
N ILE A 135 7.25 -1.39 8.66
CA ILE A 135 8.08 -2.23 7.80
C ILE A 135 7.63 -2.23 6.34
N CYS A 136 6.31 -2.10 6.08
CA CYS A 136 5.80 -1.98 4.72
C CYS A 136 6.16 -0.62 4.09
N ARG A 137 6.28 0.43 4.91
CA ARG A 137 6.71 1.77 4.45
C ARG A 137 8.21 1.85 4.28
N LEU A 138 8.96 0.99 4.97
CA LEU A 138 10.41 0.90 4.85
C LEU A 138 10.85 0.07 3.65
N TYR A 139 10.08 -0.94 3.25
CA TYR A 139 10.44 -1.76 2.10
C TYR A 139 10.41 -0.93 0.79
N PRO A 140 11.45 -0.94 -0.05
CA PRO A 140 12.51 -1.94 -0.13
C PRO A 140 13.82 -1.55 0.58
N PHE A 141 13.84 -0.62 1.50
CA PHE A 141 15.06 -0.33 2.24
C PHE A 141 15.40 -1.48 3.20
N ASP A 142 16.68 -1.83 3.26
CA ASP A 142 17.23 -2.66 4.30
C ASP A 142 17.79 -1.76 5.42
N TYR A 143 17.60 -2.14 6.67
CA TYR A 143 17.88 -1.27 7.82
C TYR A 143 18.25 -2.07 9.08
N THR A 144 18.89 -1.38 10.00
CA THR A 144 19.19 -1.84 11.36
C THR A 144 18.92 -0.72 12.35
N VAL A 145 19.17 -0.95 13.62
CA VAL A 145 19.10 0.10 14.66
C VAL A 145 20.01 1.29 14.31
N ASP A 146 21.11 1.07 13.59
CA ASP A 146 22.10 2.11 13.27
C ASP A 146 21.72 2.97 12.05
N GLY A 147 20.84 2.49 11.16
CA GLY A 147 20.44 3.27 9.98
C GLY A 147 19.91 2.43 8.82
N ILE A 148 19.58 3.14 7.73
CA ILE A 148 19.21 2.56 6.44
C ILE A 148 20.49 2.17 5.68
N LYS A 149 20.55 0.92 5.21
CA LYS A 149 21.68 0.44 4.39
C LYS A 149 21.71 1.15 3.02
N GLU A 150 22.88 1.20 2.39
CA GLU A 150 23.06 1.91 1.12
C GLU A 150 22.26 1.29 -0.04
N ARG A 151 22.16 -0.04 -0.03
CA ARG A 151 21.48 -0.78 -1.08
C ARG A 151 20.07 -1.19 -0.62
N PRO A 152 19.06 -1.01 -1.48
CA PRO A 152 17.75 -1.58 -1.19
C PRO A 152 17.82 -3.10 -1.04
N ALA A 153 16.96 -3.65 -0.18
CA ALA A 153 16.75 -5.08 -0.12
C ALA A 153 16.28 -5.60 -1.49
N GLY A 154 16.66 -6.81 -1.84
CA GLY A 154 16.22 -7.47 -3.06
C GLY A 154 14.71 -7.75 -3.04
N GLY A 155 14.16 -8.14 -4.21
CA GLY A 155 12.80 -8.66 -4.33
C GLY A 155 11.80 -7.75 -5.04
N CYS A 156 12.07 -6.45 -5.23
CA CYS A 156 11.27 -5.64 -6.13
C CYS A 156 11.67 -5.94 -7.59
N PRO A 157 10.71 -6.25 -8.49
CA PRO A 157 10.97 -6.58 -9.88
C PRO A 157 11.30 -5.32 -10.69
N VAL A 158 12.59 -4.96 -10.72
CA VAL A 158 13.07 -3.78 -11.45
C VAL A 158 12.84 -3.89 -12.97
N GLU A 159 12.72 -5.10 -13.50
CA GLU A 159 12.38 -5.37 -14.89
C GLU A 159 10.96 -4.94 -15.29
N LEU A 160 10.10 -4.70 -14.31
CA LEU A 160 8.76 -4.14 -14.54
C LEU A 160 8.76 -2.61 -14.57
N LEU A 161 9.89 -1.96 -14.32
CA LEU A 161 10.00 -0.51 -14.46
C LEU A 161 9.92 -0.13 -15.95
N ARG A 162 9.25 0.98 -16.22
CA ARG A 162 9.26 1.56 -17.56
C ARG A 162 10.61 2.24 -17.83
N PRO A 163 10.97 2.48 -19.12
CA PRO A 163 12.18 3.24 -19.43
C PRO A 163 12.25 4.55 -18.64
N GLN A 164 13.41 4.83 -18.08
CA GLN A 164 13.71 6.03 -17.26
C GLN A 164 13.05 6.08 -15.87
N GLN A 165 12.24 5.09 -15.47
CA GLN A 165 11.74 5.02 -14.10
C GLN A 165 12.81 4.50 -13.14
N GLN A 166 12.85 5.08 -11.94
CA GLN A 166 13.67 4.60 -10.83
C GLN A 166 12.77 3.98 -9.75
N LEU A 167 13.22 2.88 -9.15
CA LEU A 167 12.43 2.09 -8.21
C LEU A 167 11.86 2.94 -7.07
N LEU A 168 12.70 3.67 -6.36
CA LEU A 168 12.27 4.46 -5.21
C LEU A 168 11.28 5.57 -5.61
N GLN A 169 11.53 6.22 -6.75
CA GLN A 169 10.62 7.24 -7.29
C GLN A 169 9.24 6.67 -7.61
N VAL A 170 9.18 5.50 -8.25
CA VAL A 170 7.90 4.85 -8.59
C VAL A 170 7.16 4.35 -7.36
N LEU A 171 7.88 3.97 -6.32
CA LEU A 171 7.29 3.60 -5.03
C LEU A 171 6.92 4.82 -4.17
N GLY A 172 7.26 6.03 -4.61
CA GLY A 172 7.04 7.25 -3.83
C GLY A 172 7.86 7.27 -2.54
N MET A 173 9.05 6.67 -2.57
CA MET A 173 9.90 6.51 -1.39
C MET A 173 11.13 7.39 -1.48
N ASP A 174 11.44 8.00 -0.35
CA ASP A 174 12.59 8.88 -0.16
C ASP A 174 13.37 8.40 1.07
N ARG A 175 14.69 8.57 1.02
CA ARG A 175 15.58 8.06 2.07
C ARG A 175 15.38 8.77 3.41
N ASP A 176 15.15 10.08 3.41
CA ASP A 176 14.95 10.84 4.63
C ASP A 176 13.62 10.47 5.30
N GLU A 177 12.61 10.18 4.48
CA GLU A 177 11.34 9.65 4.98
C GLU A 177 11.51 8.23 5.54
N ALA A 178 12.27 7.38 4.88
CA ALA A 178 12.57 6.05 5.37
C ALA A 178 13.34 6.09 6.70
N GLU A 179 14.28 7.00 6.88
CA GLU A 179 14.96 7.19 8.17
C GLU A 179 13.99 7.61 9.28
N ARG A 180 13.01 8.45 9.00
CA ARG A 180 11.96 8.80 9.97
C ARG A 180 11.12 7.57 10.34
N TYR A 181 10.72 6.75 9.37
CA TYR A 181 9.98 5.51 9.64
C TYR A 181 10.81 4.49 10.42
N ARG A 182 12.12 4.36 10.11
CA ARG A 182 13.02 3.52 10.86
C ARG A 182 13.15 3.99 12.31
N ALA A 183 13.39 5.28 12.52
CA ALA A 183 13.49 5.84 13.86
C ALA A 183 12.20 5.60 14.66
N GLN A 184 11.03 5.77 14.02
CA GLN A 184 9.74 5.50 14.64
C GLN A 184 9.58 4.00 14.95
N LEU A 185 9.94 3.11 14.02
CA LEU A 185 9.88 1.67 14.22
C LEU A 185 10.66 1.26 15.46
N TYR A 186 11.93 1.67 15.54
CA TYR A 186 12.78 1.31 16.68
C TYR A 186 12.34 1.96 17.99
N ALA A 187 11.70 3.10 17.96
CA ALA A 187 11.08 3.71 19.14
C ALA A 187 9.85 2.93 19.63
N GLU A 188 9.09 2.32 18.73
CA GLU A 188 7.89 1.54 19.06
C GLU A 188 8.20 0.08 19.46
N LEU A 189 9.37 -0.49 19.08
CA LEU A 189 9.72 -1.89 19.39
C LEU A 189 9.65 -2.23 20.90
N PRO A 190 10.11 -1.38 21.84
CA PRO A 190 10.03 -1.67 23.27
C PRO A 190 8.62 -1.65 23.86
N GLU A 191 7.62 -1.13 23.14
CA GLU A 191 6.25 -1.09 23.62
C GLU A 191 5.68 -2.52 23.72
N LYS A 192 5.21 -2.89 24.92
CA LYS A 192 4.54 -4.18 25.18
C LYS A 192 3.07 -3.95 25.45
N GLU A 193 2.26 -4.95 25.14
CA GLU A 193 0.87 -4.96 25.59
C GLU A 193 0.85 -4.91 27.11
N VAL A 194 0.07 -3.98 27.69
CA VAL A 194 -0.23 -4.01 29.10
C VAL A 194 -1.13 -5.24 29.30
N SER A 195 -0.59 -6.27 29.95
CA SER A 195 -1.41 -7.44 30.31
C SER A 195 -2.47 -6.98 31.30
N ASP A 196 -3.76 -7.13 30.96
CA ASP A 196 -4.90 -6.85 31.84
C ASP A 196 -4.96 -7.79 33.07
N ALA A 197 -3.92 -8.57 33.33
CA ALA A 197 -3.82 -9.48 34.45
C ALA A 197 -3.72 -8.81 35.84
N ALA A 198 -3.69 -7.47 35.91
CA ALA A 198 -3.58 -6.75 37.17
C ALA A 198 -4.94 -6.34 37.79
N THR A 199 -6.08 -6.60 37.13
CA THR A 199 -7.38 -6.11 37.61
C THR A 199 -8.18 -7.15 38.41
N GLU A 200 -7.74 -8.41 38.45
CA GLU A 200 -8.47 -9.46 39.20
C GLU A 200 -8.02 -9.66 40.66
N SER A 201 -6.96 -9.00 41.11
CA SER A 201 -6.44 -9.20 42.48
C SER A 201 -6.91 -8.17 43.52
N ALA A 202 -7.83 -7.26 43.15
CA ALA A 202 -8.32 -6.22 44.08
C ALA A 202 -9.77 -6.45 44.55
N ALA A 203 -10.37 -7.63 44.31
CA ALA A 203 -11.73 -7.97 44.71
C ALA A 203 -11.77 -9.34 45.42
N ALA A 204 -10.94 -9.52 46.43
CA ALA A 204 -11.06 -10.64 47.39
C ALA A 204 -10.90 -10.14 48.83
#